data_bf6faa30874113535874a8a35800a94d
#
_entry.id   bf6faa30874113535874a8a35800a94d
#
_cell.length_a   1.000
_cell.length_b   1.000
_cell.length_c   1.000
_cell.angle_alpha   90.00
_cell.angle_beta   90.00
_cell.angle_gamma   90.00
#
_symmetry.space_group_name_H-M   'P 1'
#
loop_
_entity.id
_entity.type
_entity.pdbx_description
1 polymer ?
#
loop_
_entity_poly.entity_id
_entity_poly.type
_entity_poly.pdbx_seq_one_letter_code
_entity_poly.pdbx_strand_id
1 'polypeptide(L)'
;MLELTGAASADLGTAVGHLVRFFSLLSTQARLEQRRSASRIMLLLHPRGKPHVQQQEALLGLVARLLQRFVSGTEHARAGLSIVSPEPERVDYRRLEWCADCRHGNTYGLLFPADWMQLPLPGATPALLGGMAGALQGFIASMPASDVVDRVRRDIVLRLGSGHLTEQDIAEPLKVSPRHLRRLLRQHNTTYEQLLDQARREEALRLLADTRKSLTAISYEVGFLDPSSFTRAFRRWTGISPSDYRRRLPQSASASVHRHVEPPLRRLA
;
A
#
# COMPACT_ATOMS: atom_id res chain seq x y z
N MET A 1 9.02 5.49 -13.70
CA MET A 1 9.47 5.60 -12.29
C MET A 1 8.73 4.63 -11.35
N LEU A 2 7.40 4.63 -11.29
CA LEU A 2 6.64 3.69 -10.44
C LEU A 2 6.94 2.21 -10.78
N GLU A 3 7.03 1.88 -12.03
CA GLU A 3 7.40 0.56 -12.51
C GLU A 3 8.83 0.16 -12.06
N LEU A 4 9.79 1.08 -12.17
CA LEU A 4 11.16 0.85 -11.71
C LEU A 4 11.24 0.68 -10.20
N THR A 5 10.45 1.46 -9.43
CA THR A 5 10.36 1.31 -7.98
C THR A 5 9.80 -0.06 -7.60
N GLY A 6 8.79 -0.55 -8.31
CA GLY A 6 8.26 -1.90 -8.13
C GLY A 6 9.29 -2.97 -8.47
N ALA A 7 9.94 -2.85 -9.63
CA ALA A 7 10.97 -3.80 -10.06
C ALA A 7 12.21 -3.83 -9.15
N ALA A 8 12.56 -2.70 -8.51
CA ALA A 8 13.66 -2.62 -7.54
C ALA A 8 13.30 -3.12 -6.14
N SER A 9 12.04 -3.48 -5.89
CA SER A 9 11.56 -4.00 -4.61
C SER A 9 12.10 -5.40 -4.33
N ALA A 10 12.30 -5.74 -3.07
CA ALA A 10 12.84 -7.04 -2.67
C ALA A 10 11.86 -8.19 -2.98
N ASP A 11 10.57 -7.93 -2.82
CA ASP A 11 9.49 -8.89 -3.01
C ASP A 11 8.25 -8.21 -3.60
N LEU A 12 7.29 -9.02 -4.05
CA LEU A 12 6.06 -8.53 -4.64
C LEU A 12 5.22 -7.74 -3.61
N GLY A 13 5.26 -8.08 -2.34
CA GLY A 13 4.54 -7.37 -1.29
C GLY A 13 5.00 -5.93 -1.16
N THR A 14 6.31 -5.71 -1.17
CA THR A 14 6.91 -4.37 -1.18
C THR A 14 6.53 -3.61 -2.46
N ALA A 15 6.59 -4.27 -3.63
CA ALA A 15 6.20 -3.66 -4.91
C ALA A 15 4.72 -3.25 -4.94
N VAL A 16 3.83 -4.11 -4.46
CA VAL A 16 2.39 -3.81 -4.32
C VAL A 16 2.16 -2.68 -3.33
N GLY A 17 2.88 -2.65 -2.21
CA GLY A 17 2.83 -1.54 -1.25
C GLY A 17 3.19 -0.20 -1.90
N HIS A 18 4.23 -0.16 -2.72
CA HIS A 18 4.59 1.04 -3.50
C HIS A 18 3.54 1.39 -4.55
N LEU A 19 2.99 0.40 -5.26
CA LEU A 19 1.92 0.62 -6.23
C LEU A 19 0.69 1.27 -5.58
N VAL A 20 0.24 0.75 -4.43
CA VAL A 20 -0.89 1.31 -3.67
C VAL A 20 -0.57 2.72 -3.18
N ARG A 21 0.61 2.92 -2.57
CA ARG A 21 1.05 4.21 -2.02
C ARG A 21 1.14 5.30 -3.09
N PHE A 22 1.70 4.98 -4.24
CA PHE A 22 1.97 5.92 -5.31
C PHE A 22 0.92 5.87 -6.45
N PHE A 23 -0.21 5.22 -6.21
CA PHE A 23 -1.26 5.05 -7.22
C PHE A 23 -1.81 6.37 -7.79
N SER A 24 -1.76 7.45 -6.98
CA SER A 24 -2.14 8.80 -7.43
C SER A 24 -1.32 9.35 -8.60
N LEU A 25 -0.14 8.77 -8.89
CA LEU A 25 0.64 9.08 -10.09
C LEU A 25 0.05 8.47 -11.37
N LEU A 26 -0.72 7.40 -11.24
CA LEU A 26 -1.38 6.73 -12.37
C LEU A 26 -2.77 7.32 -12.61
N SER A 27 -3.46 7.70 -11.56
CA SER A 27 -4.81 8.26 -11.65
C SER A 27 -5.14 9.16 -10.47
N THR A 28 -5.68 10.33 -10.77
CA THR A 28 -6.31 11.22 -9.78
C THR A 28 -7.78 10.87 -9.55
N GLN A 29 -8.39 10.06 -10.43
CA GLN A 29 -9.82 9.74 -10.43
C GLN A 29 -10.18 8.46 -9.70
N ALA A 30 -9.18 7.72 -9.20
CA ALA A 30 -9.39 6.54 -8.40
C ALA A 30 -8.30 6.39 -7.34
N ARG A 31 -8.58 5.61 -6.31
CA ARG A 31 -7.60 5.12 -5.35
C ARG A 31 -7.53 3.60 -5.43
N LEU A 32 -6.36 3.06 -5.15
CA LEU A 32 -6.15 1.62 -5.02
C LEU A 32 -6.09 1.27 -3.53
N GLU A 33 -6.86 0.28 -3.11
CA GLU A 33 -6.87 -0.24 -1.75
C GLU A 33 -6.44 -1.71 -1.77
N GLN A 34 -5.51 -2.06 -0.88
CA GLN A 34 -5.16 -3.46 -0.66
C GLN A 34 -5.95 -4.01 0.51
N ARG A 35 -6.63 -5.14 0.30
CA ARG A 35 -7.22 -5.97 1.36
C ARG A 35 -6.59 -7.35 1.34
N ARG A 36 -6.43 -7.92 2.53
CA ARG A 36 -5.89 -9.27 2.71
C ARG A 36 -6.92 -10.14 3.40
N SER A 37 -7.16 -11.31 2.84
CA SER A 37 -7.81 -12.44 3.52
C SER A 37 -6.77 -13.50 3.88
N ALA A 38 -7.18 -14.60 4.50
CA ALA A 38 -6.26 -15.67 4.90
C ALA A 38 -5.43 -16.22 3.72
N SER A 39 -6.06 -16.40 2.55
CA SER A 39 -5.44 -17.04 1.38
C SER A 39 -5.26 -16.14 0.17
N ARG A 40 -5.80 -14.91 0.19
CA ARG A 40 -5.83 -14.04 -0.99
C ARG A 40 -5.55 -12.58 -0.67
N ILE A 41 -4.94 -11.91 -1.63
CA ILE A 41 -4.81 -10.45 -1.68
C ILE A 41 -5.82 -9.92 -2.69
N MET A 42 -6.48 -8.84 -2.33
CA MET A 42 -7.41 -8.12 -3.19
C MET A 42 -6.95 -6.67 -3.34
N LEU A 43 -6.74 -6.23 -4.56
CA LEU A 43 -6.49 -4.83 -4.91
C LEU A 43 -7.78 -4.25 -5.46
N LEU A 44 -8.44 -3.38 -4.71
CA LEU A 44 -9.72 -2.78 -5.04
C LEU A 44 -9.51 -1.38 -5.60
N LEU A 45 -10.16 -1.09 -6.72
CA LEU A 45 -10.15 0.20 -7.35
C LEU A 45 -11.37 1.00 -6.88
N HIS A 46 -11.17 2.01 -6.05
CA HIS A 46 -12.21 2.89 -5.58
C HIS A 46 -12.25 4.16 -6.45
N PRO A 47 -13.28 4.32 -7.28
CA PRO A 47 -13.42 5.51 -8.10
C PRO A 47 -13.74 6.74 -7.25
N ARG A 48 -13.35 7.90 -7.73
CA ARG A 48 -13.74 9.21 -7.21
C ARG A 48 -14.80 9.80 -8.13
N GLY A 49 -15.93 10.15 -7.57
CA GLY A 49 -17.07 10.62 -8.35
C GLY A 49 -17.75 9.50 -9.15
N LYS A 50 -18.14 9.80 -10.39
CA LYS A 50 -18.82 8.86 -11.32
C LYS A 50 -17.97 8.67 -12.58
N PRO A 51 -16.86 7.93 -12.52
CA PRO A 51 -16.05 7.69 -13.70
C PRO A 51 -16.75 6.76 -14.67
N HIS A 52 -16.39 6.90 -15.95
CA HIS A 52 -16.84 5.99 -16.99
C HIS A 52 -16.31 4.58 -16.70
N VAL A 53 -17.13 3.56 -16.97
CA VAL A 53 -16.77 2.15 -16.77
C VAL A 53 -15.46 1.80 -17.52
N GLN A 54 -15.33 2.26 -18.77
CA GLN A 54 -14.12 2.03 -19.57
C GLN A 54 -12.84 2.59 -18.94
N GLN A 55 -12.95 3.72 -18.21
CA GLN A 55 -11.79 4.29 -17.49
C GLN A 55 -11.37 3.39 -16.34
N GLN A 56 -12.34 2.80 -15.63
CA GLN A 56 -12.05 1.87 -14.52
C GLN A 56 -11.44 0.57 -15.05
N GLU A 57 -11.97 0.04 -16.15
CA GLU A 57 -11.42 -1.16 -16.81
C GLU A 57 -10.01 -0.94 -17.35
N ALA A 58 -9.76 0.20 -17.99
CA ALA A 58 -8.43 0.57 -18.48
C ALA A 58 -7.41 0.69 -17.34
N LEU A 59 -7.83 1.30 -16.21
CA LEU A 59 -6.99 1.46 -15.04
C LEU A 59 -6.71 0.13 -14.35
N LEU A 60 -7.71 -0.75 -14.27
CA LEU A 60 -7.56 -2.12 -13.79
C LEU A 60 -6.57 -2.92 -14.66
N GLY A 61 -6.69 -2.81 -15.98
CA GLY A 61 -5.78 -3.43 -16.95
C GLY A 61 -4.34 -2.94 -16.80
N LEU A 62 -4.16 -1.64 -16.51
CA LEU A 62 -2.82 -1.08 -16.23
C LEU A 62 -2.22 -1.69 -14.95
N VAL A 63 -3.01 -1.77 -13.86
CA VAL A 63 -2.57 -2.40 -12.60
C VAL A 63 -2.22 -3.87 -12.82
N ALA A 64 -3.05 -4.60 -13.56
CA ALA A 64 -2.78 -6.00 -13.89
C ALA A 64 -1.48 -6.18 -14.67
N ARG A 65 -1.24 -5.35 -15.67
CA ARG A 65 0.02 -5.35 -16.43
C ARG A 65 1.25 -5.08 -15.57
N LEU A 66 1.16 -4.13 -14.64
CA LEU A 66 2.27 -3.86 -13.71
C LEU A 66 2.55 -5.06 -12.81
N LEU A 67 1.50 -5.69 -12.26
CA LEU A 67 1.66 -6.90 -11.44
C LEU A 67 2.29 -8.05 -12.24
N GLN A 68 1.82 -8.30 -13.45
CA GLN A 68 2.39 -9.33 -14.32
C GLN A 68 3.87 -9.08 -14.62
N ARG A 69 4.23 -7.83 -14.86
CA ARG A 69 5.62 -7.45 -15.10
C ARG A 69 6.50 -7.68 -13.87
N PHE A 70 5.98 -7.47 -12.66
CA PHE A 70 6.71 -7.76 -11.43
C PHE A 70 6.96 -9.26 -11.26
N VAL A 71 5.99 -10.12 -11.62
CA VAL A 71 6.15 -11.57 -11.52
C VAL A 71 6.73 -12.21 -12.78
N SER A 72 7.03 -11.42 -13.83
CA SER A 72 7.65 -11.93 -15.05
C SER A 72 9.00 -12.60 -14.74
N GLY A 73 9.21 -13.78 -15.27
CA GLY A 73 10.41 -14.59 -14.98
C GLY A 73 10.29 -15.51 -13.75
N THR A 74 9.18 -15.46 -13.03
CA THR A 74 8.86 -16.43 -11.98
C THR A 74 7.96 -17.55 -12.51
N GLU A 75 7.86 -18.67 -11.79
CA GLU A 75 6.90 -19.74 -12.11
C GLU A 75 5.43 -19.27 -12.05
N HIS A 76 5.18 -18.16 -11.35
CA HIS A 76 3.86 -17.54 -11.17
C HIS A 76 3.45 -16.63 -12.35
N ALA A 77 4.34 -16.36 -13.28
CA ALA A 77 4.06 -15.48 -14.43
C ALA A 77 2.88 -15.97 -15.30
N ARG A 78 2.64 -17.28 -15.32
CA ARG A 78 1.53 -17.94 -16.04
C ARG A 78 0.29 -18.14 -15.18
N ALA A 79 0.38 -18.01 -13.86
CA ALA A 79 -0.75 -18.10 -12.97
C ALA A 79 -1.56 -16.80 -13.12
N GLY A 80 -2.72 -16.88 -13.74
CA GLY A 80 -3.55 -15.73 -14.03
C GLY A 80 -4.04 -15.02 -12.77
N LEU A 81 -4.22 -13.71 -12.89
CA LEU A 81 -4.92 -12.89 -11.91
C LEU A 81 -6.43 -13.13 -12.05
N SER A 82 -7.18 -13.16 -10.96
CA SER A 82 -8.64 -13.10 -11.03
C SER A 82 -9.09 -11.64 -11.02
N ILE A 83 -10.08 -11.31 -11.86
CA ILE A 83 -10.73 -10.00 -11.87
C ILE A 83 -11.93 -10.02 -10.94
N VAL A 84 -12.17 -8.91 -10.26
CA VAL A 84 -13.44 -8.61 -9.59
C VAL A 84 -14.10 -7.48 -10.35
N SER A 85 -15.35 -7.65 -10.75
CA SER A 85 -16.11 -6.66 -11.53
C SER A 85 -17.55 -6.57 -11.04
N PRO A 86 -18.16 -5.37 -11.02
CA PRO A 86 -19.62 -5.24 -10.80
C PRO A 86 -20.45 -5.86 -11.93
N GLU A 87 -19.89 -5.92 -13.13
CA GLU A 87 -20.55 -6.42 -14.35
C GLU A 87 -19.63 -7.44 -15.04
N PRO A 88 -19.44 -8.65 -14.45
CA PRO A 88 -18.48 -9.64 -14.98
C PRO A 88 -18.84 -10.16 -16.38
N GLU A 89 -20.11 -10.09 -16.75
CA GLU A 89 -20.62 -10.59 -18.04
C GLU A 89 -20.48 -9.55 -19.17
N ARG A 90 -20.19 -8.31 -18.86
CA ARG A 90 -20.11 -7.21 -19.82
C ARG A 90 -18.92 -7.35 -20.78
N VAL A 91 -17.81 -7.87 -20.28
CA VAL A 91 -16.57 -8.06 -21.03
C VAL A 91 -16.12 -9.51 -20.84
N ASP A 92 -15.77 -10.18 -21.93
CA ASP A 92 -15.18 -11.52 -21.87
C ASP A 92 -13.70 -11.40 -21.43
N TYR A 93 -13.50 -11.22 -20.12
CA TYR A 93 -12.17 -11.10 -19.51
C TYR A 93 -11.32 -12.36 -19.69
N ARG A 94 -11.91 -13.53 -20.01
CA ARG A 94 -11.19 -14.79 -20.29
C ARG A 94 -10.36 -14.73 -21.57
N ARG A 95 -10.64 -13.77 -22.44
CA ARG A 95 -9.80 -13.51 -23.63
C ARG A 95 -8.48 -12.82 -23.27
N LEU A 96 -8.34 -12.32 -22.06
CA LEU A 96 -7.09 -11.77 -21.58
C LEU A 96 -6.23 -12.93 -21.07
N GLU A 97 -5.11 -13.20 -21.74
CA GLU A 97 -4.19 -14.31 -21.40
C GLU A 97 -3.76 -14.35 -19.93
N TRP A 98 -3.81 -13.21 -19.28
CA TRP A 98 -3.44 -13.05 -17.86
C TRP A 98 -4.63 -13.22 -16.90
N CYS A 99 -5.85 -13.32 -17.36
CA CYS A 99 -7.03 -13.44 -16.52
C CYS A 99 -7.40 -14.90 -16.31
N ALA A 100 -7.24 -15.39 -15.09
CA ALA A 100 -7.62 -16.77 -14.75
C ALA A 100 -9.14 -16.93 -14.57
N ASP A 101 -9.79 -15.89 -13.97
CA ASP A 101 -11.19 -15.96 -13.57
C ASP A 101 -11.75 -14.53 -13.41
N CYS A 102 -13.05 -14.37 -13.62
CA CYS A 102 -13.76 -13.12 -13.34
C CYS A 102 -14.90 -13.39 -12.35
N ARG A 103 -14.94 -12.60 -11.27
CA ARG A 103 -15.91 -12.76 -10.18
C ARG A 103 -16.76 -11.52 -10.02
N HIS A 104 -18.02 -11.73 -9.63
CA HIS A 104 -18.87 -10.61 -9.26
C HIS A 104 -18.40 -9.95 -7.96
N GLY A 105 -18.46 -8.61 -7.91
CA GLY A 105 -18.17 -7.80 -6.73
C GLY A 105 -18.72 -6.39 -6.86
N ASN A 106 -18.69 -5.63 -5.78
CA ASN A 106 -19.28 -4.28 -5.73
C ASN A 106 -18.38 -3.19 -6.35
N THR A 107 -17.16 -3.53 -6.72
CA THR A 107 -16.19 -2.61 -7.34
C THR A 107 -15.19 -3.39 -8.18
N TYR A 108 -14.46 -2.68 -9.04
CA TYR A 108 -13.39 -3.29 -9.82
C TYR A 108 -12.18 -3.62 -8.95
N GLY A 109 -11.55 -4.75 -9.20
CA GLY A 109 -10.38 -5.19 -8.46
C GLY A 109 -9.65 -6.36 -9.10
N LEU A 110 -8.48 -6.65 -8.53
CA LEU A 110 -7.66 -7.82 -8.86
C LEU A 110 -7.51 -8.69 -7.62
N LEU A 111 -7.54 -10.00 -7.83
CA LEU A 111 -7.43 -11.00 -6.78
C LEU A 111 -6.31 -11.97 -7.15
N PHE A 112 -5.42 -12.27 -6.20
CA PHE A 112 -4.32 -13.24 -6.37
C PHE A 112 -3.98 -13.89 -5.04
N PRO A 113 -3.26 -15.03 -5.04
CA PRO A 113 -2.87 -15.74 -3.83
C PRO A 113 -2.02 -14.89 -2.88
N ALA A 114 -2.21 -15.06 -1.57
CA ALA A 114 -1.51 -14.25 -0.56
C ALA A 114 -0.02 -14.59 -0.42
N ASP A 115 0.38 -15.79 -0.78
CA ASP A 115 1.77 -16.26 -0.83
C ASP A 115 2.60 -15.52 -1.89
N TRP A 116 1.97 -15.03 -2.97
CA TRP A 116 2.66 -14.20 -3.96
C TRP A 116 3.32 -12.97 -3.36
N MET A 117 2.81 -12.45 -2.27
CA MET A 117 3.40 -11.28 -1.60
C MET A 117 4.85 -11.50 -1.15
N GLN A 118 5.26 -12.76 -0.99
CA GLN A 118 6.61 -13.13 -0.58
C GLN A 118 7.53 -13.50 -1.75
N LEU A 119 7.02 -13.45 -2.99
CA LEU A 119 7.83 -13.76 -4.16
C LEU A 119 8.98 -12.78 -4.30
N PRO A 120 10.23 -13.25 -4.31
CA PRO A 120 11.38 -12.39 -4.55
C PRO A 120 11.34 -11.88 -5.99
N LEU A 121 11.65 -10.60 -6.16
CA LEU A 121 11.70 -9.99 -7.49
C LEU A 121 13.13 -9.99 -8.04
N PRO A 122 13.35 -10.46 -9.28
CA PRO A 122 14.70 -10.63 -9.84
C PRO A 122 15.54 -9.35 -9.94
N GLY A 123 14.86 -8.19 -10.00
CA GLY A 123 15.48 -6.88 -10.14
C GLY A 123 15.75 -6.14 -8.83
N ALA A 124 15.63 -6.81 -7.69
CA ALA A 124 15.74 -6.18 -6.37
C ALA A 124 17.04 -5.37 -6.21
N THR A 125 16.90 -4.08 -5.99
CA THR A 125 18.02 -3.16 -5.77
C THR A 125 17.68 -2.20 -4.62
N PRO A 126 17.87 -2.65 -3.35
CA PRO A 126 17.44 -1.88 -2.18
C PRO A 126 18.06 -0.48 -2.09
N ALA A 127 19.29 -0.30 -2.59
CA ALA A 127 19.96 0.99 -2.60
C ALA A 127 19.26 2.03 -3.50
N LEU A 128 18.70 1.59 -4.62
CA LEU A 128 17.94 2.47 -5.53
C LEU A 128 16.52 2.73 -4.99
N LEU A 129 15.94 1.76 -4.30
CA LEU A 129 14.55 1.82 -3.84
C LEU A 129 14.28 3.02 -2.92
N GLY A 130 15.18 3.27 -1.96
CA GLY A 130 15.06 4.39 -1.01
C GLY A 130 15.06 5.74 -1.70
N GLY A 131 16.01 5.98 -2.60
CA GLY A 131 16.11 7.20 -3.39
C GLY A 131 14.92 7.42 -4.31
N MET A 132 14.48 6.37 -5.01
CA MET A 132 13.33 6.44 -5.91
C MET A 132 12.01 6.67 -5.17
N ALA A 133 11.79 6.01 -4.03
CA ALA A 133 10.60 6.22 -3.22
C ALA A 133 10.53 7.65 -2.67
N GLY A 134 11.67 8.21 -2.22
CA GLY A 134 11.78 9.61 -1.80
C GLY A 134 11.49 10.58 -2.95
N ALA A 135 12.06 10.35 -4.13
CA ALA A 135 11.81 11.19 -5.32
C ALA A 135 10.32 11.15 -5.75
N LEU A 136 9.70 9.96 -5.75
CA LEU A 136 8.27 9.81 -6.04
C LEU A 136 7.41 10.55 -5.02
N GLN A 137 7.77 10.49 -3.75
CA GLN A 137 7.05 11.20 -2.69
C GLN A 137 7.16 12.71 -2.84
N GLY A 138 8.36 13.23 -3.15
CA GLY A 138 8.56 14.64 -3.47
C GLY A 138 7.78 15.09 -4.70
N PHE A 139 7.74 14.26 -5.74
CA PHE A 139 6.95 14.55 -6.95
C PHE A 139 5.45 14.59 -6.66
N ILE A 140 4.90 13.61 -5.92
CA ILE A 140 3.49 13.62 -5.49
C ILE A 140 3.18 14.88 -4.67
N ALA A 141 4.09 15.29 -3.78
CA ALA A 141 3.91 16.50 -2.99
C ALA A 141 3.83 17.77 -3.84
N SER A 142 4.53 17.81 -4.98
CA SER A 142 4.54 18.94 -5.92
C SER A 142 3.37 18.95 -6.91
N MET A 143 2.67 17.81 -7.10
CA MET A 143 1.54 17.74 -8.04
C MET A 143 0.36 18.60 -7.55
N PRO A 144 -0.30 19.37 -8.43
CA PRO A 144 -1.53 20.03 -8.06
C PRO A 144 -2.57 18.97 -7.67
N ALA A 145 -3.19 19.15 -6.51
CA ALA A 145 -4.24 18.26 -6.07
C ALA A 145 -5.51 18.57 -6.85
N SER A 146 -6.08 17.58 -7.47
CA SER A 146 -7.36 17.67 -8.17
C SER A 146 -8.56 17.86 -7.23
N ASP A 147 -8.38 17.58 -5.94
CA ASP A 147 -9.41 17.64 -4.90
C ASP A 147 -8.80 18.01 -3.55
N VAL A 148 -9.55 18.79 -2.75
CA VAL A 148 -9.17 19.18 -1.39
C VAL A 148 -8.90 17.96 -0.48
N VAL A 149 -9.66 16.88 -0.63
CA VAL A 149 -9.49 15.64 0.14
C VAL A 149 -8.12 15.02 -0.12
N ASP A 150 -7.70 14.98 -1.38
CA ASP A 150 -6.40 14.45 -1.77
C ASP A 150 -5.24 15.28 -1.24
N ARG A 151 -5.42 16.59 -1.24
CA ARG A 151 -4.43 17.50 -0.70
C ARG A 151 -4.28 17.33 0.80
N VAL A 152 -5.39 17.27 1.52
CA VAL A 152 -5.43 17.01 2.97
C VAL A 152 -4.80 15.66 3.30
N ARG A 153 -5.19 14.59 2.59
CA ARG A 153 -4.65 13.25 2.82
C ARG A 153 -3.13 13.20 2.58
N ARG A 154 -2.66 13.85 1.53
CA ARG A 154 -1.24 13.93 1.20
C ARG A 154 -0.45 14.65 2.29
N ASP A 155 -0.96 15.79 2.75
CA ASP A 155 -0.34 16.57 3.82
C ASP A 155 -0.31 15.81 5.14
N ILE A 156 -1.37 15.06 5.46
CA ILE A 156 -1.40 14.15 6.62
C ILE A 156 -0.29 13.09 6.51
N VAL A 157 -0.22 12.36 5.38
CA VAL A 157 0.78 11.28 5.18
C VAL A 157 2.20 11.81 5.28
N LEU A 158 2.48 12.99 4.72
CA LEU A 158 3.81 13.61 4.76
C LEU A 158 4.25 14.00 6.18
N ARG A 159 3.28 14.34 7.05
CA ARG A 159 3.54 14.84 8.40
C ARG A 159 3.22 13.84 9.50
N LEU A 160 2.81 12.62 9.16
CA LEU A 160 2.33 11.64 10.13
C LEU A 160 3.32 11.35 11.26
N GLY A 161 4.62 11.28 10.95
CA GLY A 161 5.70 11.03 11.91
C GLY A 161 6.20 12.27 12.66
N SER A 162 5.66 13.47 12.41
CA SER A 162 6.12 14.70 13.06
C SER A 162 5.52 14.95 14.46
N GLY A 163 4.76 13.99 15.02
CA GLY A 163 4.10 14.09 16.31
C GLY A 163 2.61 14.42 16.22
N HIS A 164 2.13 15.30 17.11
CA HIS A 164 0.70 15.65 17.14
C HIS A 164 0.33 16.54 15.96
N LEU A 165 -0.33 15.95 14.95
CA LEU A 165 -0.85 16.67 13.79
C LEU A 165 -2.27 17.15 14.06
N THR A 166 -2.49 18.46 13.95
CA THR A 166 -3.80 19.10 14.18
C THR A 166 -4.47 19.47 12.85
N GLU A 167 -5.76 19.72 12.91
CA GLU A 167 -6.51 20.25 11.77
C GLU A 167 -5.99 21.62 11.31
N GLN A 168 -5.48 22.44 12.27
CA GLN A 168 -4.86 23.73 12.00
C GLN A 168 -3.62 23.58 11.11
N ASP A 169 -2.77 22.59 11.41
CA ASP A 169 -1.53 22.33 10.67
C ASP A 169 -1.80 21.97 9.21
N ILE A 170 -2.99 21.40 8.93
CA ILE A 170 -3.43 21.06 7.57
C ILE A 170 -4.13 22.24 6.89
N ALA A 171 -4.87 23.03 7.64
CA ALA A 171 -5.64 24.15 7.08
C ALA A 171 -4.74 25.33 6.64
N GLU A 172 -3.66 25.58 7.39
CA GLU A 172 -2.74 26.69 7.15
C GLU A 172 -2.07 26.66 5.76
N PRO A 173 -1.44 25.56 5.31
CA PRO A 173 -0.86 25.46 3.97
C PRO A 173 -1.90 25.58 2.85
N LEU A 174 -3.15 25.24 3.15
CA LEU A 174 -4.28 25.38 2.22
C LEU A 174 -4.83 26.80 2.16
N LYS A 175 -4.33 27.71 3.01
CA LYS A 175 -4.81 29.09 3.18
C LYS A 175 -6.31 29.17 3.48
N VAL A 176 -6.81 28.23 4.27
CA VAL A 176 -8.20 28.18 4.74
C VAL A 176 -8.26 28.13 6.27
N SER A 177 -9.39 28.53 6.86
CA SER A 177 -9.62 28.29 8.30
C SER A 177 -9.98 26.81 8.55
N PRO A 178 -9.76 26.27 9.75
CA PRO A 178 -10.22 24.92 10.11
C PRO A 178 -11.73 24.73 9.90
N ARG A 179 -12.53 25.74 10.20
CA ARG A 179 -13.98 25.72 9.94
C ARG A 179 -14.29 25.55 8.45
N HIS A 180 -13.56 26.26 7.59
CA HIS A 180 -13.72 26.14 6.14
C HIS A 180 -13.26 24.76 5.66
N LEU A 181 -12.13 24.26 6.16
CA LEU A 181 -11.63 22.92 5.86
C LEU A 181 -12.66 21.84 6.21
N ARG A 182 -13.27 21.89 7.42
CA ARG A 182 -14.35 20.96 7.81
C ARG A 182 -15.51 21.01 6.84
N ARG A 183 -15.93 22.20 6.41
CA ARG A 183 -17.03 22.35 5.44
C ARG A 183 -16.68 21.71 4.11
N LEU A 184 -15.47 21.94 3.59
CA LEU A 184 -14.99 21.32 2.34
C LEU A 184 -14.95 19.80 2.44
N LEU A 185 -14.39 19.25 3.52
CA LEU A 185 -14.31 17.80 3.71
C LEU A 185 -15.71 17.16 3.82
N ARG A 186 -16.67 17.82 4.51
CA ARG A 186 -18.06 17.34 4.59
C ARG A 186 -18.76 17.29 3.25
N GLN A 187 -18.47 18.21 2.32
CA GLN A 187 -19.00 18.15 0.96
C GLN A 187 -18.56 16.91 0.19
N HIS A 188 -17.43 16.31 0.63
CA HIS A 188 -16.89 15.04 0.10
C HIS A 188 -17.19 13.85 1.01
N ASN A 189 -18.18 13.95 1.93
CA ASN A 189 -18.59 12.90 2.86
C ASN A 189 -17.44 12.35 3.72
N THR A 190 -16.49 13.20 4.14
CA THR A 190 -15.37 12.82 4.99
C THR A 190 -15.05 13.89 6.03
N THR A 191 -14.21 13.54 7.01
CA THR A 191 -13.70 14.47 8.02
C THR A 191 -12.18 14.37 8.12
N TYR A 192 -11.54 15.35 8.77
CA TYR A 192 -10.11 15.33 9.05
C TYR A 192 -9.72 14.09 9.89
N GLU A 193 -10.51 13.78 10.92
CA GLU A 193 -10.28 12.64 11.80
C GLU A 193 -10.34 11.30 11.03
N GLN A 194 -11.29 11.18 10.10
CA GLN A 194 -11.40 9.98 9.27
C GLN A 194 -10.18 9.83 8.35
N LEU A 195 -9.71 10.92 7.74
CA LEU A 195 -8.53 10.90 6.89
C LEU A 195 -7.26 10.60 7.70
N LEU A 196 -7.13 11.17 8.90
CA LEU A 196 -6.02 10.92 9.81
C LEU A 196 -6.02 9.47 10.30
N ASP A 197 -7.15 8.95 10.74
CA ASP A 197 -7.30 7.56 11.16
C ASP A 197 -6.95 6.57 10.02
N GLN A 198 -7.40 6.87 8.82
CA GLN A 198 -7.09 6.06 7.64
C GLN A 198 -5.59 6.07 7.33
N ALA A 199 -4.96 7.24 7.33
CA ALA A 199 -3.52 7.35 7.07
C ALA A 199 -2.68 6.63 8.14
N ARG A 200 -3.05 6.79 9.43
CA ARG A 200 -2.42 6.09 10.55
C ARG A 200 -2.54 4.58 10.43
N ARG A 201 -3.73 4.09 10.09
CA ARG A 201 -3.98 2.66 9.88
C ARG A 201 -3.11 2.10 8.75
N GLU A 202 -3.11 2.75 7.59
CA GLU A 202 -2.36 2.30 6.42
C GLU A 202 -0.85 2.23 6.73
N GLU A 203 -0.31 3.26 7.38
CA GLU A 203 1.10 3.30 7.75
C GLU A 203 1.45 2.30 8.86
N ALA A 204 0.59 2.13 9.87
CA ALA A 204 0.78 1.12 10.91
C ALA A 204 0.85 -0.31 10.34
N LEU A 205 -0.06 -0.64 9.41
CA LEU A 205 -0.05 -1.95 8.75
C LEU A 205 1.24 -2.18 7.96
N ARG A 206 1.75 -1.15 7.30
CA ARG A 206 3.02 -1.19 6.57
C ARG A 206 4.21 -1.40 7.51
N LEU A 207 4.29 -0.62 8.59
CA LEU A 207 5.40 -0.67 9.54
C LEU A 207 5.41 -1.97 10.37
N LEU A 208 4.25 -2.56 10.63
CA LEU A 208 4.14 -3.84 11.34
C LEU A 208 4.75 -5.01 10.58
N ALA A 209 4.89 -4.91 9.26
CA ALA A 209 5.58 -5.91 8.45
C ALA A 209 7.10 -5.92 8.70
N ASP A 210 7.70 -4.81 9.14
CA ASP A 210 9.11 -4.77 9.57
C ASP A 210 9.23 -5.25 11.01
N THR A 211 9.69 -6.49 11.18
CA THR A 211 9.85 -7.12 12.50
C THR A 211 10.96 -6.49 13.36
N ARG A 212 11.87 -5.72 12.77
CA ARG A 212 12.95 -5.01 13.49
C ARG A 212 12.45 -3.81 14.27
N LYS A 213 11.31 -3.23 13.88
CA LYS A 213 10.72 -2.08 14.57
C LYS A 213 9.92 -2.52 15.79
N SER A 214 10.15 -1.90 16.94
CA SER A 214 9.33 -2.12 18.13
C SER A 214 7.92 -1.54 17.93
N LEU A 215 6.91 -2.09 18.62
CA LEU A 215 5.55 -1.54 18.59
C LEU A 215 5.49 -0.12 19.14
N THR A 216 6.34 0.19 20.12
CA THR A 216 6.49 1.53 20.67
C THR A 216 7.03 2.51 19.62
N ALA A 217 8.07 2.12 18.87
CA ALA A 217 8.59 2.96 17.79
C ALA A 217 7.53 3.20 16.71
N ILE A 218 6.80 2.16 16.31
CA ILE A 218 5.70 2.28 15.34
C ILE A 218 4.62 3.23 15.84
N SER A 219 4.25 3.18 17.13
CA SER A 219 3.22 4.07 17.68
C SER A 219 3.58 5.55 17.51
N TYR A 220 4.84 5.91 17.73
CA TYR A 220 5.31 7.28 17.53
C TYR A 220 5.43 7.64 16.03
N GLU A 221 5.92 6.73 15.19
CA GLU A 221 6.02 6.96 13.74
C GLU A 221 4.66 7.19 13.07
N VAL A 222 3.59 6.59 13.59
CA VAL A 222 2.22 6.84 13.12
C VAL A 222 1.53 8.00 13.83
N GLY A 223 2.26 8.77 14.65
CA GLY A 223 1.82 10.02 15.23
C GLY A 223 0.93 9.86 16.48
N PHE A 224 1.07 8.80 17.27
CA PHE A 224 0.46 8.69 18.60
C PHE A 224 1.44 9.19 19.66
N LEU A 225 0.89 9.87 20.68
CA LEU A 225 1.67 10.37 21.82
C LEU A 225 2.04 9.24 22.79
N ASP A 226 1.26 8.17 22.83
CA ASP A 226 1.49 7.02 23.70
C ASP A 226 1.12 5.68 23.01
N PRO A 227 1.85 4.60 23.36
CA PRO A 227 1.61 3.27 22.77
C PRO A 227 0.23 2.67 23.12
N SER A 228 -0.38 3.07 24.24
CA SER A 228 -1.68 2.54 24.65
C SER A 228 -2.79 3.09 23.78
N SER A 229 -2.73 4.38 23.41
CA SER A 229 -3.64 5.01 22.46
C SER A 229 -3.52 4.38 21.07
N PHE A 230 -2.28 4.10 20.61
CA PHE A 230 -2.06 3.35 19.38
C PHE A 230 -2.70 1.96 19.44
N THR A 231 -2.50 1.22 20.50
CA THR A 231 -3.06 -0.13 20.67
C THR A 231 -4.57 -0.14 20.62
N ARG A 232 -5.23 0.84 21.28
CA ARG A 232 -6.69 1.01 21.25
C ARG A 232 -7.19 1.33 19.85
N ALA A 233 -6.54 2.28 19.16
CA ALA A 233 -6.89 2.66 17.80
C ALA A 233 -6.70 1.49 16.83
N PHE A 234 -5.59 0.76 16.93
CA PHE A 234 -5.31 -0.38 16.07
C PHE A 234 -6.34 -1.50 16.23
N ARG A 235 -6.75 -1.80 17.47
CA ARG A 235 -7.86 -2.75 17.73
C ARG A 235 -9.18 -2.29 17.12
N ARG A 236 -9.48 -1.00 17.19
CA ARG A 236 -10.68 -0.43 16.56
C ARG A 236 -10.63 -0.60 15.04
N TRP A 237 -9.47 -0.46 14.42
CA TRP A 237 -9.31 -0.58 12.96
C TRP A 237 -9.29 -2.01 12.43
N THR A 238 -8.74 -2.96 13.21
CA THR A 238 -8.42 -4.32 12.72
C THR A 238 -9.11 -5.43 13.49
N GLY A 239 -9.72 -5.13 14.63
CA GLY A 239 -10.32 -6.11 15.54
C GLY A 239 -9.34 -6.86 16.45
N ILE A 240 -8.02 -6.73 16.26
CA ILE A 240 -7.00 -7.44 17.03
C ILE A 240 -5.88 -6.49 17.47
N SER A 241 -5.04 -6.92 18.43
CA SER A 241 -3.91 -6.10 18.88
C SER A 241 -2.79 -6.03 17.83
N PRO A 242 -1.94 -4.97 17.86
CA PRO A 242 -0.76 -4.88 17.00
C PRO A 242 0.18 -6.08 17.14
N SER A 243 0.36 -6.59 18.37
CA SER A 243 1.19 -7.78 18.65
C SER A 243 0.62 -9.03 18.02
N ASP A 244 -0.71 -9.24 18.14
CA ASP A 244 -1.39 -10.39 17.53
C ASP A 244 -1.38 -10.29 16.00
N TYR A 245 -1.55 -9.08 15.48
CA TYR A 245 -1.46 -8.84 14.05
C TYR A 245 -0.09 -9.19 13.51
N ARG A 246 0.99 -8.69 14.15
CA ARG A 246 2.39 -9.00 13.77
C ARG A 246 2.68 -10.50 13.82
N ARG A 247 2.21 -11.21 14.85
CA ARG A 247 2.39 -12.66 14.99
C ARG A 247 1.72 -13.47 13.88
N ARG A 248 0.62 -12.94 13.32
CA ARG A 248 -0.10 -13.55 12.19
C ARG A 248 0.49 -13.20 10.82
N LEU A 249 1.38 -12.22 10.76
CA LEU A 249 2.14 -11.98 9.54
C LEU A 249 3.12 -13.14 9.35
N PRO A 250 3.25 -13.69 8.13
CA PRO A 250 4.28 -14.68 7.86
C PRO A 250 5.64 -14.06 8.18
N GLN A 251 6.39 -14.73 9.04
CA GLN A 251 7.75 -14.30 9.35
C GLN A 251 8.57 -14.52 8.08
N SER A 252 8.96 -13.44 7.41
CA SER A 252 9.95 -13.50 6.36
C SER A 252 11.25 -14.01 7.01
N ALA A 253 11.78 -15.10 6.48
CA ALA A 253 13.01 -15.75 6.93
C ALA A 253 14.20 -14.79 6.80
N SER A 254 14.47 -14.01 7.85
CA SER A 254 15.70 -13.22 8.03
C SER A 254 16.42 -13.64 9.30
N ALA A 255 16.69 -14.94 9.44
CA ALA A 255 17.57 -15.47 10.49
C ALA A 255 18.25 -16.73 10.01
N SER A 256 19.07 -16.66 8.96
CA SER A 256 20.05 -17.72 8.70
C SER A 256 21.15 -17.27 7.73
N VAL A 257 21.95 -16.28 8.11
CA VAL A 257 23.32 -16.15 7.60
C VAL A 257 24.18 -15.57 8.74
N HIS A 258 24.49 -16.36 9.74
CA HIS A 258 25.71 -16.24 10.55
C HIS A 258 25.92 -17.56 11.27
N ARG A 259 26.12 -18.63 10.52
CA ARG A 259 26.99 -19.71 11.02
C ARG A 259 28.36 -19.42 10.43
N HIS A 260 29.23 -18.90 11.30
CA HIS A 260 30.64 -18.97 11.09
C HIS A 260 31.01 -20.44 10.88
N VAL A 261 31.39 -20.78 9.67
CA VAL A 261 32.15 -22.02 9.42
C VAL A 261 33.60 -21.62 9.67
N GLU A 262 34.11 -22.00 10.86
CA GLU A 262 35.54 -22.03 11.10
C GLU A 262 36.16 -23.08 10.16
N PRO A 263 37.23 -22.78 9.43
CA PRO A 263 37.94 -23.79 8.67
C PRO A 263 38.77 -24.67 9.61
N PRO A 264 38.85 -25.96 9.37
CA PRO A 264 39.66 -26.87 10.22
C PRO A 264 41.14 -26.54 10.09
N LEU A 265 41.77 -26.27 11.22
CA LEU A 265 43.22 -26.15 11.34
C LEU A 265 43.88 -27.47 10.91
N ARG A 266 44.57 -27.47 9.79
CA ARG A 266 45.50 -28.56 9.43
C ARG A 266 46.66 -28.53 10.39
N ARG A 267 46.80 -29.57 11.20
CA ARG A 267 48.03 -29.90 11.88
C ARG A 267 49.06 -30.40 10.83
N LEU A 268 50.14 -29.67 10.70
CA LEU A 268 51.36 -30.18 10.07
C LEU A 268 52.20 -30.86 11.16
N ALA A 269 52.44 -32.15 10.96
CA ALA A 269 53.57 -32.86 11.56
C ALA A 269 54.68 -32.92 10.55
#